data_22e2fb4c6063c2cf7616d1c557147a00
#
_entry.id   22e2fb4c6063c2cf7616d1c557147a00
#
_cell.length_a   1.000
_cell.length_b   1.000
_cell.length_c   1.000
_cell.angle_alpha   90.00
_cell.angle_beta   90.00
_cell.angle_gamma   90.00
#
_symmetry.space_group_name_H-M   'P 1'
#
loop_
_entity.id
_entity.type
_entity.pdbx_description
1 polymer ?
#
loop_
_entity_poly.entity_id
_entity_poly.type
_entity_poly.pdbx_seq_one_letter_code
_entity_poly.pdbx_strand_id
1 'polypeptide(L)' 'MQTLRDVAVGETVKIVKLHGQGAVKRRMMDVGLTKGASVHVQKVAPLGDPIEITVRNYALSIRKADADMIEVVPE' A
#
# COMPACT_ATOMS: atom_id res chain seq x y z
N MET A 1 0.32 -12.03 -9.56
CA MET A 1 0.71 -11.27 -8.35
C MET A 1 -0.18 -10.05 -8.23
N GLN A 2 -0.78 -9.86 -7.06
CA GLN A 2 -1.58 -8.67 -6.80
C GLN A 2 -0.74 -7.66 -6.03
N THR A 3 -0.79 -6.40 -6.45
CA THR A 3 -0.13 -5.32 -5.73
C THR A 3 -1.17 -4.39 -5.12
N LEU A 4 -0.72 -3.52 -4.24
CA LEU A 4 -1.63 -2.55 -3.60
C LEU A 4 -2.33 -1.66 -4.64
N ARG A 5 -1.69 -1.44 -5.77
CA ARG A 5 -2.26 -0.69 -6.88
C ARG A 5 -3.53 -1.34 -7.44
N ASP A 6 -3.63 -2.67 -7.35
CA ASP A 6 -4.76 -3.42 -7.90
C ASP A 6 -5.94 -3.54 -6.95
N VAL A 7 -5.79 -3.05 -5.71
CA VAL A 7 -6.82 -3.20 -4.68
C VAL A 7 -7.91 -2.17 -4.86
N ALA A 8 -9.16 -2.61 -4.80
CA ALA A 8 -10.30 -1.71 -4.92
C ALA A 8 -10.54 -0.91 -3.64
N VAL A 9 -11.15 0.27 -3.78
CA VAL A 9 -11.55 1.08 -2.63
C VAL A 9 -12.49 0.27 -1.74
N GLY A 10 -12.24 0.33 -0.44
CA GLY A 10 -13.02 -0.40 0.55
C GLY A 10 -12.48 -1.78 0.91
N GLU A 11 -11.49 -2.27 0.17
CA GLU A 11 -10.91 -3.58 0.48
C GLU A 11 -9.76 -3.46 1.48
N THR A 12 -9.59 -4.52 2.27
CA THR A 12 -8.48 -4.66 3.21
C THR A 12 -7.62 -5.83 2.76
N VAL A 13 -6.31 -5.63 2.72
CA VAL A 13 -5.36 -6.64 2.25
C VAL A 13 -4.19 -6.73 3.21
N LYS A 14 -3.42 -7.81 3.08
CA LYS A 14 -2.22 -8.03 3.87
C LYS A 14 -0.99 -7.94 2.98
N ILE A 15 0.03 -7.22 3.44
CA ILE A 15 1.30 -7.11 2.72
C ILE A 15 2.09 -8.41 2.88
N VAL A 16 2.53 -8.97 1.76
CA VAL A 16 3.35 -10.18 1.77
C VAL A 16 4.78 -9.92 1.33
N LYS A 17 5.03 -8.86 0.57
CA LYS A 17 6.38 -8.53 0.13
C LYS A 17 6.46 -7.10 -0.38
N LEU A 18 7.60 -6.45 -0.11
CA LEU A 18 7.95 -5.15 -0.69
C LEU A 18 9.01 -5.39 -1.75
N HIS A 19 8.73 -5.00 -2.99
CA HIS A 19 9.65 -5.21 -4.11
C HIS A 19 10.59 -4.04 -4.36
N GLY A 20 10.37 -2.90 -3.73
CA GLY A 20 11.22 -1.73 -3.89
C GLY A 20 12.62 -1.95 -3.33
N GLN A 21 13.53 -1.05 -3.65
CA GLN A 21 14.91 -1.10 -3.19
C GLN A 21 15.33 0.23 -2.60
N GLY A 22 16.39 0.19 -1.79
CA GLY A 22 17.04 1.38 -1.28
C GLY A 22 16.13 2.27 -0.44
N ALA A 23 16.21 3.58 -0.69
CA ALA A 23 15.50 4.58 0.11
C ALA A 23 13.98 4.44 0.01
N VAL A 24 13.45 4.02 -1.13
CA VAL A 24 12.01 3.86 -1.31
C VAL A 24 11.49 2.76 -0.40
N LYS A 25 12.15 1.61 -0.39
CA LYS A 25 11.76 0.49 0.47
C LYS A 25 11.87 0.86 1.93
N ARG A 26 12.95 1.53 2.32
CA ARG A 26 13.17 1.96 3.70
C ARG A 26 12.07 2.92 4.14
N ARG A 27 11.72 3.88 3.29
CA ARG A 27 10.67 4.84 3.61
C ARG A 27 9.32 4.15 3.81
N MET A 28 9.00 3.16 2.97
CA MET A 28 7.76 2.42 3.13
C MET A 28 7.74 1.65 4.45
N MET A 29 8.85 1.04 4.82
CA MET A 29 8.94 0.32 6.09
C MET A 29 8.83 1.26 7.28
N ASP A 30 9.41 2.44 7.18
CA ASP A 30 9.38 3.43 8.27
C ASP A 30 7.96 3.92 8.56
N VAL A 31 7.09 3.97 7.56
CA VAL A 31 5.70 4.38 7.77
C VAL A 31 4.77 3.20 8.08
N GLY A 32 5.33 2.01 8.29
CA GLY A 32 4.55 0.85 8.72
C GLY A 32 4.11 -0.09 7.61
N LEU A 33 4.54 0.13 6.38
CA LEU A 33 4.20 -0.75 5.26
C LEU A 33 5.15 -1.94 5.24
N THR A 34 5.00 -2.81 6.22
CA THR A 34 5.88 -3.96 6.41
C THR A 34 5.15 -5.27 6.14
N LYS A 35 5.92 -6.33 5.89
CA LYS A 35 5.36 -7.66 5.68
C LYS A 35 4.45 -8.04 6.85
N GLY A 36 3.26 -8.51 6.54
CA GLY A 36 2.26 -8.90 7.53
C GLY A 36 1.32 -7.79 7.97
N ALA A 37 1.56 -6.55 7.55
CA ALA A 37 0.68 -5.45 7.92
C ALA A 37 -0.62 -5.49 7.13
N SER A 38 -1.72 -5.13 7.80
CA SER A 38 -3.03 -4.96 7.15
C SER A 38 -3.12 -3.55 6.60
N VAL A 39 -3.59 -3.42 5.36
CA VAL A 39 -3.78 -2.13 4.71
C VAL A 39 -5.20 -2.06 4.17
N HIS A 40 -5.89 -0.97 4.50
CA HIS A 40 -7.23 -0.71 3.98
C HIS A 40 -7.17 0.45 2.98
N VAL A 41 -7.72 0.24 1.79
CA VAL A 41 -7.76 1.29 0.76
C VAL A 41 -8.97 2.16 1.01
N GLN A 42 -8.75 3.42 1.42
CA GLN A 42 -9.81 4.36 1.75
C GLN A 42 -10.40 5.01 0.51
N LYS A 43 -9.55 5.54 -0.33
CA LYS A 43 -9.99 6.16 -1.58
C LYS A 43 -8.81 6.37 -2.52
N VAL A 44 -9.15 6.65 -3.77
CA VAL A 44 -8.17 6.92 -4.82
C VAL A 44 -8.52 8.28 -5.42
N ALA A 45 -7.53 9.13 -5.64
CA ALA A 45 -7.76 10.43 -6.27
C ALA A 45 -8.40 10.26 -7.65
N PRO A 46 -9.13 11.27 -8.15
CA PRO A 46 -9.86 11.15 -9.42
C PRO A 46 -9.04 10.66 -10.61
N LEU A 47 -7.75 10.98 -10.64
CA LEU A 47 -6.86 10.54 -11.73
C LEU A 47 -6.12 9.24 -11.39
N GLY A 48 -6.49 8.58 -10.29
CA GLY A 48 -5.87 7.32 -9.90
C GLY A 48 -4.64 7.46 -9.02
N ASP A 49 -4.24 8.67 -8.68
CA ASP A 49 -3.02 8.94 -7.92
C ASP A 49 -3.15 10.27 -7.18
N PRO A 50 -2.87 10.34 -5.86
CA PRO A 50 -2.39 9.26 -5.00
C PRO A 50 -3.52 8.33 -4.51
N ILE A 51 -3.10 7.25 -3.86
CA ILE A 51 -4.01 6.32 -3.19
C ILE A 51 -3.95 6.60 -1.69
N GLU A 52 -5.12 6.78 -1.06
CA GLU A 52 -5.19 6.98 0.38
C GLU A 52 -5.49 5.66 1.05
N ILE A 53 -4.65 5.31 2.01
CA ILE A 53 -4.75 4.03 2.73
C ILE A 53 -4.72 4.27 4.24
N THR A 54 -5.20 3.27 4.97
CA THR A 54 -5.08 3.24 6.43
C THR A 54 -4.21 2.04 6.79
N VAL A 55 -3.17 2.28 7.58
CA VAL A 55 -2.29 1.25 8.08
C VAL A 55 -1.95 1.58 9.54
N ARG A 56 -1.98 0.57 10.41
CA ARG A 56 -1.66 0.73 11.84
C ARG A 56 -2.43 1.89 12.48
N ASN A 57 -3.71 2.02 12.13
CA ASN A 57 -4.64 3.01 12.70
C ASN A 57 -4.36 4.46 12.31
N TYR A 58 -3.59 4.70 11.26
CA TYR A 58 -3.47 6.05 10.74
C TYR A 58 -3.55 6.05 9.21
N ALA A 59 -3.95 7.20 8.68
CA ALA A 59 -4.11 7.37 7.24
C ALA A 59 -2.83 7.94 6.63
N LEU A 60 -2.51 7.46 5.43
CA LEU A 60 -1.42 8.05 4.67
C LEU A 60 -1.72 7.95 3.18
N SER A 61 -1.06 8.81 2.40
CA SER A 61 -1.18 8.79 0.95
C SER A 61 0.08 8.16 0.36
N ILE A 62 -0.13 7.33 -0.65
CA ILE A 62 0.97 6.66 -1.32
C ILE A 62 0.82 6.85 -2.83
N ARG A 63 1.93 7.04 -3.52
CA ARG A 63 1.90 7.17 -4.97
C ARG A 63 1.57 5.84 -5.60
N LYS A 64 0.83 5.89 -6.72
CA LYS A 64 0.49 4.69 -7.48
C LYS A 64 1.74 3.87 -7.85
N ALA A 65 2.83 4.54 -8.23
CA ALA A 65 4.09 3.88 -8.56
C ALA A 65 4.67 3.11 -7.37
N ASP A 66 4.53 3.66 -6.15
CA ASP A 66 5.00 3.00 -4.95
C ASP A 66 4.08 1.83 -4.57
N ALA A 67 2.77 2.01 -4.76
CA ALA A 67 1.81 0.94 -4.49
C ALA A 67 2.05 -0.28 -5.36
N ASP A 68 2.55 -0.07 -6.58
CA ASP A 68 2.86 -1.13 -7.52
C ASP A 68 4.01 -2.02 -7.04
N MET A 69 4.79 -1.55 -6.08
CA MET A 69 5.91 -2.30 -5.50
C MET A 69 5.52 -3.08 -4.24
N ILE A 70 4.28 -3.00 -3.80
CA ILE A 70 3.82 -3.65 -2.58
C ILE A 70 2.92 -4.81 -2.96
N GLU A 71 3.45 -6.02 -2.80
CA GLU A 71 2.70 -7.23 -3.08
C GLU A 71 1.77 -7.56 -1.92
N VAL A 72 0.50 -7.83 -2.23
CA VAL A 72 -0.53 -8.07 -1.22
C VAL A 72 -1.35 -9.30 -1.54
N VAL A 73 -2.06 -9.80 -0.53
CA VAL A 73 -3.05 -10.86 -0.69
C VAL A 73 -4.33 -10.40 0.02
N PRO A 74 -5.50 -10.90 -0.40
CA PRO A 74 -6.74 -10.61 0.31
C PRO A 74 -6.63 -11.07 1.77
N GLU A 75 -7.21 -10.31 2.65
CA GLU A 75 -7.19 -10.62 4.07
C GLU A 75 -8.43 -11.37 4.51
#